data_247296eac826d5699617351d31ccfe48
#
_entry.id   247296eac826d5699617351d31ccfe48
#
_cell.length_a   1.000
_cell.length_b   1.000
_cell.length_c   1.000
_cell.angle_alpha   90.00
_cell.angle_beta   90.00
_cell.angle_gamma   90.00
#
_symmetry.space_group_name_H-M   'P 1'
#
loop_
_entity.id
_entity.type
_entity.pdbx_description
1 polymer ?
#
loop_
_entity_poly.entity_id
_entity_poly.type
_entity_poly.pdbx_seq_one_letter_code
_entity_poly.pdbx_strand_id
1 'polypeptide(L)'
;MDRPPGPGPGDPTRLATPADATELTRLRARLFAGMGAPSGDGGWQAACTAYLRRALADGTVVGAVVDGREPGTLVATGLVALRRVTPGPGNPRGQEAYVYSMYTESGWRRRGLAQAVLQRLLAEVGRRGVAVVELHATAQGEPLYAATGFRPRPGGRPMRLATGAYPGAGGSEPPAAPVSGSPGPGK
;
A
#
# COMPACT_ATOMS: atom_id res chain seq x y z
N MET A 1 -17.57 -18.59 -5.20
CA MET A 1 -16.39 -17.68 -5.25
C MET A 1 -15.20 -18.54 -4.85
N ASP A 2 -14.40 -18.97 -5.82
CA ASP A 2 -13.22 -19.76 -5.55
C ASP A 2 -12.18 -18.91 -4.78
N ARG A 3 -11.73 -19.46 -3.68
CA ARG A 3 -10.69 -18.88 -2.83
C ARG A 3 -9.39 -18.82 -3.66
N PRO A 4 -8.70 -17.66 -3.73
CA PRO A 4 -7.40 -17.61 -4.40
C PRO A 4 -6.47 -18.66 -3.80
N PRO A 5 -5.68 -19.36 -4.64
CA PRO A 5 -4.73 -20.36 -4.15
C PRO A 5 -3.78 -19.72 -3.14
N GLY A 6 -3.58 -20.42 -2.02
CA GLY A 6 -2.57 -20.05 -1.04
C GLY A 6 -1.16 -20.19 -1.62
N PRO A 7 -0.13 -19.70 -0.92
CA PRO A 7 1.26 -19.84 -1.36
C PRO A 7 1.60 -21.32 -1.60
N GLY A 8 2.12 -21.59 -2.80
CA GLY A 8 2.55 -22.93 -3.20
C GLY A 8 3.96 -23.27 -2.68
N PRO A 9 4.40 -24.52 -2.82
CA PRO A 9 5.77 -24.92 -2.51
C PRO A 9 6.73 -24.12 -3.37
N GLY A 10 7.69 -23.41 -2.73
CA GLY A 10 8.63 -22.49 -3.38
C GLY A 10 8.20 -21.02 -3.40
N ASP A 11 7.11 -20.65 -2.72
CA ASP A 11 6.71 -19.25 -2.53
C ASP A 11 7.80 -18.50 -1.74
N PRO A 12 8.43 -17.47 -2.34
CA PRO A 12 9.49 -16.71 -1.66
C PRO A 12 8.93 -15.75 -0.61
N THR A 13 7.61 -15.70 -0.39
CA THR A 13 6.97 -14.72 0.49
C THR A 13 6.72 -15.24 1.89
N ARG A 14 6.89 -14.37 2.88
CA ARG A 14 6.42 -14.59 4.25
C ARG A 14 5.56 -13.42 4.72
N LEU A 15 4.80 -13.62 5.79
CA LEU A 15 4.15 -12.50 6.49
C LEU A 15 5.22 -11.66 7.20
N ALA A 16 5.00 -10.35 7.20
CA ALA A 16 5.82 -9.42 7.93
C ALA A 16 5.55 -9.52 9.44
N THR A 17 6.59 -9.29 10.21
CA THR A 17 6.57 -9.20 11.67
C THR A 17 6.87 -7.77 12.13
N PRO A 18 6.65 -7.42 13.39
CA PRO A 18 7.06 -6.13 13.94
C PRO A 18 8.55 -5.81 13.77
N ALA A 19 9.41 -6.83 13.69
CA ALA A 19 10.85 -6.67 13.47
C ALA A 19 11.15 -6.09 12.06
N ASP A 20 10.28 -6.32 11.09
CA ASP A 20 10.45 -5.84 9.72
C ASP A 20 10.13 -4.34 9.54
N ALA A 21 9.62 -3.66 10.58
CA ALA A 21 9.09 -2.29 10.47
C ALA A 21 10.09 -1.28 9.89
N THR A 22 11.37 -1.41 10.22
CA THR A 22 12.43 -0.52 9.70
C THR A 22 12.63 -0.72 8.20
N GLU A 23 12.73 -1.97 7.74
CA GLU A 23 12.89 -2.31 6.33
C GLU A 23 11.64 -1.98 5.50
N LEU A 24 10.47 -2.21 6.05
CA LEU A 24 9.20 -1.77 5.43
C LEU A 24 9.16 -0.25 5.24
N THR A 25 9.65 0.51 6.23
CA THR A 25 9.76 1.97 6.12
C THR A 25 10.78 2.37 5.06
N ARG A 26 11.93 1.68 4.98
CA ARG A 26 12.93 1.90 3.94
C ARG A 26 12.36 1.69 2.55
N LEU A 27 11.67 0.56 2.32
CA LEU A 27 11.04 0.26 1.02
C LEU A 27 9.92 1.26 0.68
N ARG A 28 9.16 1.72 1.68
CA ARG A 28 8.16 2.77 1.49
C ARG A 28 8.79 4.11 1.09
N ALA A 29 9.93 4.47 1.66
CA ALA A 29 10.68 5.66 1.26
C ALA A 29 11.14 5.56 -0.20
N ARG A 30 11.63 4.39 -0.62
CA ARG A 30 11.99 4.11 -2.02
C ARG A 30 10.78 4.21 -2.96
N LEU A 31 9.62 3.72 -2.52
CA LEU A 31 8.38 3.86 -3.29
C LEU A 31 8.03 5.34 -3.52
N PHE A 32 8.05 6.15 -2.48
CA PHE A 32 7.74 7.58 -2.57
C PHE A 32 8.74 8.34 -3.43
N ALA A 33 10.03 8.06 -3.27
CA ALA A 33 11.06 8.64 -4.13
C ALA A 33 10.82 8.30 -5.62
N GLY A 34 10.44 7.06 -5.91
CA GLY A 34 10.08 6.63 -7.27
C GLY A 34 8.81 7.28 -7.83
N MET A 35 7.96 7.82 -6.97
CA MET A 35 6.75 8.58 -7.33
C MET A 35 7.00 10.10 -7.40
N GLY A 36 8.24 10.56 -7.20
CA GLY A 36 8.58 11.97 -7.20
C GLY A 36 8.11 12.74 -5.95
N ALA A 37 7.74 12.03 -4.88
CA ALA A 37 7.36 12.69 -3.63
C ALA A 37 8.59 13.34 -2.98
N PRO A 38 8.43 14.54 -2.36
CA PRO A 38 9.51 15.19 -1.62
C PRO A 38 10.07 14.27 -0.54
N SER A 39 11.38 14.25 -0.37
CA SER A 39 12.05 13.40 0.62
C SER A 39 11.69 13.76 2.07
N GLY A 40 11.25 15.01 2.30
CA GLY A 40 10.94 15.53 3.63
C GLY A 40 12.18 15.60 4.54
N ASP A 41 11.97 15.97 5.78
CA ASP A 41 12.99 16.10 6.83
C ASP A 41 13.39 14.76 7.51
N GLY A 42 12.87 13.64 7.04
CA GLY A 42 13.11 12.32 7.63
C GLY A 42 12.23 11.99 8.84
N GLY A 43 11.56 12.94 9.44
CA GLY A 43 10.73 12.72 10.65
C GLY A 43 9.59 11.73 10.43
N TRP A 44 9.03 11.68 9.23
CA TRP A 44 7.97 10.73 8.90
C TRP A 44 8.43 9.27 8.90
N GLN A 45 9.72 8.97 8.61
CA GLN A 45 10.24 7.60 8.64
C GLN A 45 10.23 7.04 10.06
N ALA A 46 10.64 7.82 11.05
CA ALA A 46 10.59 7.41 12.44
C ALA A 46 9.15 7.11 12.90
N ALA A 47 8.22 8.03 12.57
CA ALA A 47 6.79 7.85 12.84
C ALA A 47 6.21 6.62 12.11
N CYS A 48 6.59 6.39 10.85
CA CYS A 48 6.17 5.25 10.05
C CYS A 48 6.66 3.92 10.67
N THR A 49 7.93 3.86 11.07
CA THR A 49 8.51 2.67 11.73
C THR A 49 7.78 2.35 13.03
N ALA A 50 7.56 3.36 13.88
CA ALA A 50 6.83 3.19 15.14
C ALA A 50 5.39 2.72 14.91
N TYR A 51 4.69 3.31 13.93
CA TYR A 51 3.35 2.91 13.53
C TYR A 51 3.32 1.45 13.05
N LEU A 52 4.19 1.09 12.09
CA LEU A 52 4.20 -0.25 11.51
C LEU A 52 4.52 -1.32 12.55
N ARG A 53 5.48 -1.05 13.45
CA ARG A 53 5.82 -1.99 14.53
C ARG A 53 4.60 -2.30 15.40
N ARG A 54 3.83 -1.30 15.79
CA ARG A 54 2.61 -1.47 16.58
C ARG A 54 1.50 -2.14 15.77
N ALA A 55 1.22 -1.64 14.56
CA ALA A 55 0.11 -2.11 13.73
C ALA A 55 0.29 -3.54 13.20
N LEU A 56 1.54 -4.00 13.02
CA LEU A 56 1.84 -5.40 12.73
C LEU A 56 1.66 -6.29 13.98
N ALA A 57 2.01 -5.76 15.17
CA ALA A 57 1.85 -6.49 16.43
C ALA A 57 0.37 -6.69 16.80
N ASP A 58 -0.45 -5.66 16.64
CA ASP A 58 -1.89 -5.70 16.95
C ASP A 58 -2.76 -6.27 15.79
N GLY A 59 -2.14 -6.49 14.64
CA GLY A 59 -2.81 -7.09 13.47
C GLY A 59 -3.74 -6.15 12.70
N THR A 60 -3.74 -4.85 12.97
CA THR A 60 -4.47 -3.83 12.18
C THR A 60 -3.83 -3.58 10.82
N VAL A 61 -2.54 -3.91 10.69
CA VAL A 61 -1.83 -4.02 9.41
C VAL A 61 -1.33 -5.44 9.22
N VAL A 62 -1.47 -5.94 8.00
CA VAL A 62 -0.87 -7.17 7.53
C VAL A 62 0.17 -6.81 6.49
N GLY A 63 1.37 -7.36 6.60
CA GLY A 63 2.41 -7.23 5.60
C GLY A 63 2.74 -8.58 4.97
N ALA A 64 3.10 -8.58 3.69
CA ALA A 64 3.78 -9.68 3.03
C ALA A 64 5.10 -9.16 2.44
N VAL A 65 6.15 -9.95 2.58
CA VAL A 65 7.51 -9.53 2.25
C VAL A 65 8.27 -10.66 1.55
N VAL A 66 9.30 -10.27 0.82
CA VAL A 66 10.34 -11.17 0.30
C VAL A 66 11.67 -10.73 0.88
N ASP A 67 12.37 -11.68 1.49
CA ASP A 67 13.69 -11.44 2.06
C ASP A 67 14.74 -11.20 0.96
N GLY A 68 15.69 -10.34 1.25
CA GLY A 68 16.86 -10.08 0.42
C GLY A 68 17.93 -11.15 0.60
N ARG A 69 19.09 -10.92 -0.06
CA ARG A 69 20.24 -11.83 0.07
C ARG A 69 20.92 -11.70 1.42
N GLU A 70 20.90 -10.50 1.98
CA GLU A 70 21.51 -10.23 3.28
C GLU A 70 20.47 -10.37 4.39
N PRO A 71 20.84 -11.00 5.52
CA PRO A 71 19.93 -11.14 6.65
C PRO A 71 19.33 -9.80 7.08
N GLY A 72 18.05 -9.80 7.34
CA GLY A 72 17.33 -8.61 7.80
C GLY A 72 16.99 -7.59 6.71
N THR A 73 17.35 -7.84 5.43
CA THR A 73 16.97 -6.97 4.32
C THR A 73 15.73 -7.51 3.59
N LEU A 74 14.94 -6.60 3.03
CA LEU A 74 13.75 -6.91 2.23
C LEU A 74 13.91 -6.37 0.81
N VAL A 75 13.42 -7.12 -0.19
CA VAL A 75 13.48 -6.73 -1.60
C VAL A 75 12.11 -6.52 -2.24
N ALA A 76 11.06 -7.03 -1.62
CA ALA A 76 9.68 -6.75 -2.03
C ALA A 76 8.75 -6.69 -0.83
N THR A 77 7.73 -5.89 -0.92
CA THR A 77 6.72 -5.71 0.13
C THR A 77 5.37 -5.33 -0.43
N GLY A 78 4.35 -5.62 0.33
CA GLY A 78 3.01 -5.07 0.26
C GLY A 78 2.39 -5.02 1.64
N LEU A 79 1.56 -4.04 1.88
CA LEU A 79 0.85 -3.86 3.15
C LEU A 79 -0.64 -3.80 2.92
N VAL A 80 -1.40 -4.27 3.90
CA VAL A 80 -2.87 -4.15 3.97
C VAL A 80 -3.24 -3.54 5.31
N ALA A 81 -3.97 -2.43 5.27
CA ALA A 81 -4.66 -1.91 6.44
C ALA A 81 -6.05 -2.55 6.55
N LEU A 82 -6.35 -3.14 7.70
CA LEU A 82 -7.68 -3.64 8.02
C LEU A 82 -8.50 -2.51 8.67
N ARG A 83 -9.66 -2.22 8.09
CA ARG A 83 -10.50 -1.08 8.52
C ARG A 83 -11.90 -1.54 8.89
N ARG A 84 -12.48 -0.86 9.87
CA ARG A 84 -13.91 -0.93 10.15
C ARG A 84 -14.61 0.23 9.42
N VAL A 85 -15.68 -0.11 8.72
CA VAL A 85 -16.55 0.85 8.01
C VAL A 85 -17.99 0.57 8.36
N THR A 86 -18.88 1.53 8.09
CA THR A 86 -20.32 1.31 8.29
C THR A 86 -20.79 0.13 7.42
N PRO A 87 -21.48 -0.86 7.99
CA PRO A 87 -22.06 -1.95 7.20
C PRO A 87 -22.99 -1.47 6.08
N GLY A 88 -22.95 -2.15 4.94
CA GLY A 88 -23.77 -1.86 3.78
C GLY A 88 -24.10 -3.12 2.98
N PRO A 89 -24.93 -3.03 1.90
CA PRO A 89 -25.40 -4.20 1.15
C PRO A 89 -24.30 -5.10 0.60
N GLY A 90 -23.17 -4.53 0.17
CA GLY A 90 -22.01 -5.29 -0.33
C GLY A 90 -21.01 -5.69 0.75
N ASN A 91 -21.17 -5.20 2.00
CA ASN A 91 -20.26 -5.44 3.11
C ASN A 91 -21.02 -5.45 4.45
N PRO A 92 -21.84 -6.47 4.73
CA PRO A 92 -22.68 -6.50 5.92
C PRO A 92 -21.90 -6.60 7.23
N ARG A 93 -20.63 -7.01 7.18
CA ARG A 93 -19.76 -7.06 8.37
C ARG A 93 -19.03 -5.74 8.65
N GLY A 94 -19.07 -4.79 7.73
CA GLY A 94 -18.35 -3.53 7.85
C GLY A 94 -16.84 -3.70 8.01
N GLN A 95 -16.25 -4.67 7.30
CA GLN A 95 -14.82 -4.93 7.32
C GLN A 95 -14.23 -4.76 5.93
N GLU A 96 -13.22 -3.92 5.83
CA GLU A 96 -12.50 -3.67 4.57
C GLU A 96 -11.00 -3.85 4.76
N ALA A 97 -10.36 -4.24 3.69
CA ALA A 97 -8.91 -4.26 3.57
C ALA A 97 -8.46 -3.26 2.51
N TYR A 98 -7.46 -2.46 2.82
CA TYR A 98 -6.87 -1.51 1.87
C TYR A 98 -5.42 -1.84 1.60
N VAL A 99 -5.11 -2.25 0.35
CA VAL A 99 -3.75 -2.58 -0.10
C VAL A 99 -2.99 -1.30 -0.40
N TYR A 100 -1.77 -1.20 0.13
CA TYR A 100 -0.88 -0.06 -0.10
C TYR A 100 0.58 -0.47 0.01
N SER A 101 1.50 0.45 -0.30
CA SER A 101 2.96 0.22 -0.24
C SER A 101 3.44 -1.03 -0.97
N MET A 102 2.82 -1.35 -2.12
CA MET A 102 3.33 -2.39 -3.01
C MET A 102 4.61 -1.89 -3.67
N TYR A 103 5.72 -2.54 -3.37
CA TYR A 103 7.03 -2.16 -3.89
C TYR A 103 7.93 -3.36 -4.12
N THR A 104 8.74 -3.30 -5.16
CA THR A 104 9.83 -4.25 -5.42
C THR A 104 11.05 -3.47 -5.85
N GLU A 105 12.20 -3.77 -5.23
CA GLU A 105 13.50 -3.17 -5.55
C GLU A 105 13.82 -3.35 -7.03
N SER A 106 14.44 -2.34 -7.66
CA SER A 106 14.65 -2.29 -9.10
C SER A 106 15.35 -3.53 -9.66
N GLY A 107 16.41 -3.99 -9.01
CA GLY A 107 17.17 -5.19 -9.39
C GLY A 107 16.42 -6.52 -9.19
N TRP A 108 15.21 -6.48 -8.59
CA TRP A 108 14.41 -7.66 -8.30
C TRP A 108 13.07 -7.68 -9.06
N ARG A 109 12.81 -6.66 -9.88
CA ARG A 109 11.58 -6.55 -10.69
C ARG A 109 11.52 -7.62 -11.79
N ARG A 110 10.33 -7.82 -12.35
CA ARG A 110 10.06 -8.77 -13.44
C ARG A 110 10.33 -10.24 -13.11
N ARG A 111 10.29 -10.58 -11.82
CA ARG A 111 10.47 -11.95 -11.30
C ARG A 111 9.20 -12.49 -10.62
N GLY A 112 8.04 -11.86 -10.84
CA GLY A 112 6.78 -12.30 -10.22
C GLY A 112 6.61 -11.91 -8.74
N LEU A 113 7.60 -11.26 -8.09
CA LEU A 113 7.58 -11.01 -6.64
C LEU A 113 6.39 -10.15 -6.19
N ALA A 114 6.03 -9.11 -6.95
CA ALA A 114 4.87 -8.28 -6.61
C ALA A 114 3.56 -9.08 -6.66
N GLN A 115 3.44 -10.01 -7.61
CA GLN A 115 2.29 -10.91 -7.71
C GLN A 115 2.24 -11.87 -6.53
N ALA A 116 3.36 -12.50 -6.17
CA ALA A 116 3.45 -13.40 -5.02
C ALA A 116 3.09 -12.68 -3.71
N VAL A 117 3.64 -11.48 -3.49
CA VAL A 117 3.31 -10.63 -2.33
C VAL A 117 1.81 -10.32 -2.29
N LEU A 118 1.21 -9.89 -3.40
CA LEU A 118 -0.22 -9.59 -3.47
C LEU A 118 -1.08 -10.83 -3.17
N GLN A 119 -0.75 -11.97 -3.76
CA GLN A 119 -1.47 -13.23 -3.51
C GLN A 119 -1.38 -13.65 -2.04
N ARG A 120 -0.20 -13.52 -1.42
CA ARG A 120 -0.02 -13.78 0.01
C ARG A 120 -0.89 -12.90 0.87
N LEU A 121 -0.96 -11.59 0.59
CA LEU A 121 -1.84 -10.65 1.28
C LEU A 121 -3.31 -11.02 1.12
N LEU A 122 -3.76 -11.31 -0.09
CA LEU A 122 -5.16 -11.65 -0.36
C LEU A 122 -5.57 -12.96 0.32
N ALA A 123 -4.68 -13.96 0.34
CA ALA A 123 -4.90 -15.21 1.06
C ALA A 123 -5.07 -14.95 2.58
N GLU A 124 -4.23 -14.09 3.16
CA GLU A 124 -4.30 -13.72 4.57
C GLU A 124 -5.59 -12.96 4.90
N VAL A 125 -5.94 -11.97 4.09
CA VAL A 125 -7.18 -11.18 4.22
C VAL A 125 -8.41 -12.08 4.12
N GLY A 126 -8.42 -13.02 3.17
CA GLY A 126 -9.49 -14.01 3.01
C GLY A 126 -9.61 -14.94 4.22
N ARG A 127 -8.49 -15.39 4.82
CA ARG A 127 -8.50 -16.18 6.07
C ARG A 127 -9.10 -15.41 7.25
N ARG A 128 -8.97 -14.11 7.28
CA ARG A 128 -9.58 -13.23 8.28
C ARG A 128 -11.05 -12.91 8.01
N GLY A 129 -11.63 -13.45 6.94
CA GLY A 129 -13.04 -13.28 6.58
C GLY A 129 -13.39 -11.89 6.05
N VAL A 130 -12.41 -11.09 5.62
CA VAL A 130 -12.64 -9.77 5.01
C VAL A 130 -12.97 -9.97 3.54
N ALA A 131 -14.18 -9.56 3.13
CA ALA A 131 -14.71 -9.81 1.79
C ALA A 131 -14.38 -8.69 0.79
N VAL A 132 -14.10 -7.48 1.26
CA VAL A 132 -13.88 -6.31 0.42
C VAL A 132 -12.42 -5.87 0.54
N VAL A 133 -11.74 -5.80 -0.60
CA VAL A 133 -10.35 -5.33 -0.70
C VAL A 133 -10.30 -4.17 -1.70
N GLU A 134 -9.75 -3.06 -1.27
CA GLU A 134 -9.59 -1.85 -2.09
C GLU A 134 -8.13 -1.48 -2.24
N LEU A 135 -7.81 -0.74 -3.28
CA LEU A 135 -6.52 -0.12 -3.53
C LEU A 135 -6.66 1.08 -4.47
N HIS A 136 -5.62 1.91 -4.52
CA HIS A 136 -5.43 2.88 -5.59
C HIS A 136 -4.28 2.40 -6.49
N ALA A 137 -4.62 2.05 -7.72
CA ALA A 137 -3.63 1.62 -8.70
C ALA A 137 -2.92 2.82 -9.32
N THR A 138 -1.59 2.74 -9.45
CA THR A 138 -0.85 3.56 -10.42
C THR A 138 -0.96 2.93 -11.80
N ALA A 139 -0.77 3.70 -12.87
CA ALA A 139 -0.76 3.17 -14.23
C ALA A 139 0.22 1.98 -14.40
N GLN A 140 1.37 2.02 -13.72
CA GLN A 140 2.35 0.93 -13.73
C GLN A 140 1.85 -0.32 -12.97
N GLY A 141 1.07 -0.16 -11.92
CA GLY A 141 0.56 -1.26 -11.08
C GLY A 141 -0.74 -1.87 -11.59
N GLU A 142 -1.51 -1.13 -12.35
CA GLU A 142 -2.85 -1.55 -12.82
C GLU A 142 -2.88 -2.93 -13.48
N PRO A 143 -1.94 -3.30 -14.39
CA PRO A 143 -1.95 -4.63 -15.00
C PRO A 143 -1.85 -5.78 -13.99
N LEU A 144 -1.05 -5.62 -12.92
CA LEU A 144 -0.93 -6.60 -11.85
C LEU A 144 -2.26 -6.80 -11.12
N TYR A 145 -2.91 -5.71 -10.77
CA TYR A 145 -4.17 -5.75 -10.03
C TYR A 145 -5.30 -6.31 -10.90
N ALA A 146 -5.40 -5.87 -12.15
CA ALA A 146 -6.40 -6.37 -13.10
C ALA A 146 -6.24 -7.89 -13.34
N ALA A 147 -5.01 -8.38 -13.50
CA ALA A 147 -4.71 -9.81 -13.64
C ALA A 147 -5.08 -10.62 -12.38
N THR A 148 -5.08 -9.97 -11.21
CA THR A 148 -5.47 -10.60 -9.93
C THR A 148 -6.99 -10.54 -9.67
N GLY A 149 -7.75 -9.87 -10.54
CA GLY A 149 -9.21 -9.78 -10.44
C GLY A 149 -9.76 -8.47 -9.91
N PHE A 150 -8.90 -7.49 -9.59
CA PHE A 150 -9.38 -6.15 -9.26
C PHE A 150 -10.05 -5.50 -10.48
N ARG A 151 -11.08 -4.72 -10.21
CA ARG A 151 -11.82 -3.98 -11.24
C ARG A 151 -11.97 -2.52 -10.80
N PRO A 152 -12.02 -1.57 -11.73
CA PRO A 152 -12.35 -0.19 -11.40
C PRO A 152 -13.69 -0.14 -10.65
N ARG A 153 -13.75 0.69 -9.60
CA ARG A 153 -15.00 0.89 -8.87
C ARG A 153 -15.91 1.82 -9.67
N PRO A 154 -17.14 1.40 -10.02
CA PRO A 154 -18.10 2.29 -10.66
C PRO A 154 -18.49 3.44 -9.71
N GLY A 155 -18.70 4.64 -10.25
CA GLY A 155 -19.39 5.73 -9.55
C GLY A 155 -18.54 6.71 -8.74
N GLY A 156 -17.20 6.68 -8.85
CA GLY A 156 -16.41 7.70 -8.17
C GLY A 156 -14.93 7.75 -8.57
N ARG A 157 -14.31 8.90 -8.36
CA ARG A 157 -12.85 9.07 -8.44
C ARG A 157 -12.32 9.37 -7.05
N PRO A 158 -11.15 8.86 -6.67
CA PRO A 158 -10.51 9.25 -5.42
C PRO A 158 -10.29 10.77 -5.39
N MET A 159 -10.68 11.41 -4.29
CA MET A 159 -10.45 12.83 -4.04
C MET A 159 -9.69 12.98 -2.74
N ARG A 160 -8.82 13.98 -2.64
CA ARG A 160 -8.05 14.28 -1.45
C ARG A 160 -8.16 15.77 -1.11
N LEU A 161 -8.40 16.06 0.15
CA LEU A 161 -8.34 17.40 0.72
C LEU A 161 -7.32 17.39 1.87
N ALA A 162 -6.40 18.35 1.86
CA ALA A 162 -5.61 18.66 3.04
C ALA A 162 -6.44 19.60 3.92
N THR A 163 -6.86 19.14 5.10
CA THR A 163 -7.81 19.87 5.96
C THR A 163 -7.27 21.20 6.47
N GLY A 164 -5.93 21.39 6.55
CA GLY A 164 -5.31 22.68 6.85
C GLY A 164 -5.58 23.78 5.80
N ALA A 165 -6.00 23.40 4.58
CA ALA A 165 -6.42 24.34 3.55
C ALA A 165 -7.93 24.62 3.53
N TYR A 166 -8.70 23.99 4.44
CA TYR A 166 -10.16 24.18 4.50
C TYR A 166 -10.49 25.50 5.20
N PRO A 167 -11.25 26.41 4.55
CA PRO A 167 -11.65 27.66 5.19
C PRO A 167 -12.48 27.36 6.46
N GLY A 168 -11.95 27.74 7.62
CA GLY A 168 -12.57 27.47 8.93
C GLY A 168 -11.76 26.50 9.82
N ALA A 169 -10.75 25.80 9.32
CA ALA A 169 -9.74 25.18 10.13
C ALA A 169 -8.76 26.28 10.60
N GLY A 170 -8.97 26.88 11.77
CA GLY A 170 -8.06 27.87 12.34
C GLY A 170 -6.66 27.29 12.51
N GLY A 171 -5.74 27.63 11.62
CA GLY A 171 -4.35 27.18 11.66
C GLY A 171 -3.62 27.56 10.38
N SER A 172 -2.45 28.15 10.53
CA SER A 172 -1.43 28.59 9.58
C SER A 172 -1.53 28.06 8.14
N GLU A 173 -1.39 28.96 7.21
CA GLU A 173 -1.35 28.77 5.75
C GLU A 173 -0.44 27.58 5.34
N PRO A 174 -0.96 26.62 4.58
CA PRO A 174 -0.12 25.53 4.08
C PRO A 174 0.87 26.05 3.04
N PRO A 175 2.08 25.46 2.92
CA PRO A 175 3.03 25.83 1.90
C PRO A 175 2.40 25.65 0.51
N ALA A 176 2.57 26.66 -0.36
CA ALA A 176 2.04 26.67 -1.70
C ALA A 176 2.46 25.40 -2.47
N ALA A 177 1.47 24.73 -3.06
CA ALA A 177 1.73 23.58 -3.91
C ALA A 177 2.53 24.03 -5.15
N PRO A 178 3.53 23.24 -5.61
CA PRO A 178 4.24 23.58 -6.83
C PRO A 178 3.24 23.57 -8.01
N VAL A 179 3.14 24.70 -8.67
CA VAL A 179 2.35 24.87 -9.91
C VAL A 179 2.97 23.98 -10.99
N SER A 180 2.28 22.92 -11.37
CA SER A 180 2.62 22.17 -12.57
C SER A 180 2.42 23.10 -13.77
N GLY A 181 3.54 23.49 -14.42
CA GLY A 181 3.53 24.31 -15.60
C GLY A 181 2.68 23.68 -16.70
N SER A 182 1.68 24.41 -17.16
CA SER A 182 0.96 24.10 -18.40
C SER A 182 1.92 24.16 -19.60
N PRO A 183 1.89 23.20 -20.52
CA PRO A 183 2.56 23.35 -21.78
C PRO A 183 1.83 24.44 -22.58
N GLY A 184 2.56 25.52 -22.94
CA GLY A 184 2.08 26.58 -23.79
C GLY A 184 1.69 26.07 -25.17
N PRO A 185 0.81 26.80 -25.91
CA PRO A 185 0.38 26.39 -27.22
C PRO A 185 1.52 26.57 -28.22
N GLY A 186 1.97 25.47 -28.82
CA GLY A 186 2.88 25.50 -29.97
C GLY A 186 2.20 26.12 -31.18
N LYS A 187 2.95 27.04 -31.81
CA LYS A 187 2.65 27.54 -33.15
C LYS A 187 3.07 26.53 -34.20
#